data_9f010fe5b1f627a2e1a18a1a1f669ce9
#
_entry.id   9f010fe5b1f627a2e1a18a1a1f669ce9
#
_cell.length_a   1.000
_cell.length_b   1.000
_cell.length_c   1.000
_cell.angle_alpha   90.00
_cell.angle_beta   90.00
_cell.angle_gamma   90.00
#
_symmetry.space_group_name_H-M   'P 1'
#
loop_
_entity.id
_entity.type
_entity.pdbx_description
1 polymer ?
#
loop_
_entity_poly.entity_id
_entity_poly.type
_entity_poly.pdbx_seq_one_letter_code
_entity_poly.pdbx_strand_id
1 'polypeptide(L)'
;MCIRDRSWGAADILRAYARGEQPPHGFPKALSVDEGGEGPVSAADLAVNKWLLDGLSAAFPKADWTLLSEETAKEQLTEGQPLPAEWLWILDPLDGTKDFLQGTGEYAVHLALVRDKRPVIGVVLLPEADELWIGIVGEGAWCEDRQGERSPVRFSDRTEVSDLILVASRSHRDDRLVKLIDALNLGGSKAVGSVGFKVATILRGETDLYVSLSGKSAPKDWDMAAPEAVLLAAGGRFTHANQADLTYNTGDVRQAGCLIASHGKAHAELGERATRAMAEIDPGFQV
;
A
#
# COMPACT_ATOMS: atom_id res chain seq x y z
N MET A 1 6.70 11.61 -21.16
CA MET A 1 6.88 10.36 -20.39
C MET A 1 5.74 10.26 -19.39
N CYS A 2 4.99 9.16 -19.36
CA CYS A 2 3.81 9.01 -18.50
C CYS A 2 4.15 8.29 -17.18
N ILE A 3 3.23 8.28 -16.22
CA ILE A 3 3.38 7.58 -14.92
C ILE A 3 3.72 6.10 -15.15
N ARG A 4 3.09 5.45 -16.13
CA ARG A 4 3.37 4.08 -16.54
C ARG A 4 4.87 3.84 -16.82
N ASP A 5 5.47 4.67 -17.69
CA ASP A 5 6.89 4.49 -18.07
C ASP A 5 7.82 4.71 -16.88
N ARG A 6 7.44 5.65 -15.99
CA ARG A 6 8.19 5.88 -14.75
C ARG A 6 8.10 4.69 -13.79
N SER A 7 6.92 4.10 -13.67
CA SER A 7 6.73 2.91 -12.83
C SER A 7 7.59 1.74 -13.32
N TRP A 8 7.61 1.46 -14.61
CA TRP A 8 8.47 0.40 -15.16
C TRP A 8 9.97 0.70 -15.02
N GLY A 9 10.36 1.98 -15.12
CA GLY A 9 11.74 2.40 -14.80
C GLY A 9 12.09 2.14 -13.34
N ALA A 10 11.18 2.36 -12.41
CA ALA A 10 11.37 2.01 -11.00
C ALA A 10 11.53 0.49 -10.80
N ALA A 11 10.73 -0.33 -11.50
CA ALA A 11 10.90 -1.78 -11.50
C ALA A 11 12.29 -2.21 -11.95
N ASP A 12 12.82 -1.60 -13.02
CA ASP A 12 14.17 -1.93 -13.53
C ASP A 12 15.26 -1.56 -12.53
N ILE A 13 15.11 -0.44 -11.81
CA ILE A 13 16.02 -0.05 -10.74
C ILE A 13 16.01 -1.09 -9.61
N LEU A 14 14.82 -1.43 -9.09
CA LEU A 14 14.67 -2.38 -7.98
C LEU A 14 15.20 -3.77 -8.34
N ARG A 15 14.86 -4.28 -9.52
CA ARG A 15 15.36 -5.58 -10.01
C ARG A 15 16.86 -5.61 -10.15
N ALA A 16 17.48 -4.55 -10.64
CA ALA A 16 18.93 -4.49 -10.75
C ALA A 16 19.59 -4.58 -9.38
N TYR A 17 19.09 -3.84 -8.39
CA TYR A 17 19.60 -3.95 -7.02
C TYR A 17 19.36 -5.35 -6.42
N ALA A 18 18.17 -5.92 -6.58
CA ALA A 18 17.85 -7.26 -6.08
C ALA A 18 18.77 -8.34 -6.64
N ARG A 19 19.25 -8.17 -7.89
CA ARG A 19 20.17 -9.10 -8.57
C ARG A 19 21.64 -8.76 -8.39
N GLY A 20 22.00 -7.68 -7.69
CA GLY A 20 23.37 -7.18 -7.59
C GLY A 20 23.96 -6.68 -8.93
N GLU A 21 23.08 -6.27 -9.85
CA GLU A 21 23.43 -5.72 -11.16
C GLU A 21 23.61 -4.20 -11.09
N GLN A 22 24.15 -3.60 -12.17
CA GLN A 22 24.25 -2.15 -12.29
C GLN A 22 22.85 -1.56 -12.55
N PRO A 23 22.31 -0.73 -11.64
CA PRO A 23 21.01 -0.08 -11.89
C PRO A 23 21.09 0.86 -13.12
N PRO A 24 19.99 0.98 -13.88
CA PRO A 24 19.88 1.93 -14.98
C PRO A 24 19.91 3.39 -14.46
N HIS A 25 19.97 4.33 -15.38
CA HIS A 25 19.86 5.77 -15.13
C HIS A 25 20.98 6.37 -14.25
N GLY A 26 22.12 5.71 -14.15
CA GLY A 26 23.32 6.23 -13.48
C GLY A 26 23.32 6.11 -11.95
N PHE A 27 22.40 5.35 -11.37
CA PHE A 27 22.43 5.07 -9.93
C PHE A 27 23.60 4.18 -9.54
N PRO A 28 24.16 4.35 -8.32
CA PRO A 28 25.30 3.56 -7.87
C PRO A 28 24.93 2.08 -7.73
N LYS A 29 25.89 1.19 -8.05
CA LYS A 29 25.67 -0.26 -7.96
C LYS A 29 25.60 -0.77 -6.51
N ALA A 30 26.28 -0.11 -5.58
CA ALA A 30 26.36 -0.57 -4.20
C ALA A 30 25.00 -0.43 -3.50
N LEU A 31 24.48 -1.53 -2.99
CA LEU A 31 23.29 -1.54 -2.15
C LEU A 31 23.72 -1.25 -0.70
N SER A 32 23.72 0.03 -0.32
CA SER A 32 23.87 0.42 1.09
C SER A 32 22.51 0.32 1.79
N VAL A 33 22.54 -0.07 3.07
CA VAL A 33 21.33 -0.16 3.92
C VAL A 33 21.60 0.63 5.20
N ASP A 34 20.67 1.49 5.57
CA ASP A 34 20.65 2.18 6.86
C ASP A 34 19.54 1.57 7.73
N GLU A 35 19.91 1.04 8.88
CA GLU A 35 19.00 0.46 9.87
C GLU A 35 18.44 1.58 10.76
N GLY A 36 17.71 2.52 10.17
CA GLY A 36 17.08 3.63 10.89
C GLY A 36 16.04 3.20 11.91
N GLY A 37 15.62 4.11 12.79
CA GLY A 37 14.67 3.82 13.87
C GLY A 37 13.24 3.44 13.41
N GLU A 38 12.90 3.69 12.16
CA GLU A 38 11.58 3.38 11.56
C GLU A 38 11.61 2.17 10.61
N GLY A 39 12.75 1.56 10.41
CA GLY A 39 12.98 0.42 9.52
C GLY A 39 14.22 0.59 8.65
N PRO A 40 14.61 -0.45 7.88
CA PRO A 40 15.73 -0.36 6.97
C PRO A 40 15.37 0.52 5.77
N VAL A 41 16.28 1.42 5.41
CA VAL A 41 16.26 2.19 4.16
C VAL A 41 17.44 1.76 3.31
N SER A 42 17.22 1.44 2.06
CA SER A 42 18.30 1.01 1.17
C SER A 42 18.58 2.04 0.06
N ALA A 43 19.73 1.89 -0.59
CA ALA A 43 20.03 2.69 -1.78
C ALA A 43 18.98 2.49 -2.91
N ALA A 44 18.24 1.38 -2.89
CA ALA A 44 17.17 1.11 -3.84
C ALA A 44 15.97 2.03 -3.59
N ASP A 45 15.56 2.21 -2.31
CA ASP A 45 14.50 3.16 -1.90
C ASP A 45 14.82 4.56 -2.40
N LEU A 46 16.02 5.05 -2.09
CA LEU A 46 16.48 6.39 -2.47
C LEU A 46 16.56 6.58 -3.99
N ALA A 47 16.98 5.55 -4.73
CA ALA A 47 17.06 5.61 -6.19
C ALA A 47 15.67 5.69 -6.83
N VAL A 48 14.72 4.87 -6.36
CA VAL A 48 13.33 4.90 -6.85
C VAL A 48 12.65 6.21 -6.45
N ASN A 49 12.85 6.66 -5.20
CA ASN A 49 12.35 7.95 -4.75
C ASN A 49 12.76 9.08 -5.70
N LYS A 50 14.08 9.21 -5.93
CA LYS A 50 14.61 10.23 -6.83
C LYS A 50 14.07 10.09 -8.25
N TRP A 51 14.04 8.88 -8.80
CA TRP A 51 13.55 8.61 -10.15
C TRP A 51 12.10 9.05 -10.36
N LEU A 52 11.22 8.75 -9.41
CA LEU A 52 9.80 9.07 -9.51
C LEU A 52 9.53 10.55 -9.26
N LEU A 53 10.11 11.15 -8.21
CA LEU A 53 9.90 12.56 -7.89
C LEU A 53 10.44 13.50 -8.98
N ASP A 54 11.66 13.25 -9.47
CA ASP A 54 12.24 14.02 -10.58
C ASP A 54 11.37 13.88 -11.84
N GLY A 55 10.85 12.68 -12.09
CA GLY A 55 10.00 12.41 -13.23
C GLY A 55 8.66 13.13 -13.21
N LEU A 56 7.99 13.14 -12.07
CA LEU A 56 6.74 13.87 -11.89
C LEU A 56 6.96 15.39 -12.03
N SER A 57 7.98 15.91 -11.37
CA SER A 57 8.32 17.34 -11.43
C SER A 57 8.67 17.79 -12.85
N ALA A 58 9.45 16.99 -13.58
CA ALA A 58 9.83 17.30 -14.97
C ALA A 58 8.66 17.21 -15.96
N ALA A 59 7.74 16.25 -15.75
CA ALA A 59 6.60 16.07 -16.65
C ALA A 59 5.55 17.17 -16.48
N PHE A 60 5.43 17.72 -15.27
CA PHE A 60 4.38 18.68 -14.93
C PHE A 60 4.92 19.90 -14.16
N PRO A 61 5.84 20.68 -14.75
CA PRO A 61 6.58 21.74 -14.03
C PRO A 61 5.73 22.94 -13.59
N LYS A 62 4.46 22.97 -13.99
CA LYS A 62 3.52 24.07 -13.66
C LYS A 62 2.30 23.57 -12.87
N ALA A 63 2.28 22.29 -12.51
CA ALA A 63 1.16 21.76 -11.76
C ALA A 63 1.21 22.24 -10.30
N ASP A 64 0.04 22.62 -9.81
CA ASP A 64 -0.14 23.08 -8.43
C ASP A 64 -0.47 21.87 -7.55
N TRP A 65 0.56 21.10 -7.21
CA TRP A 65 0.50 19.99 -6.31
C TRP A 65 1.72 19.91 -5.40
N THR A 66 1.60 19.19 -4.30
CA THR A 66 2.70 18.83 -3.41
C THR A 66 3.10 17.36 -3.60
N LEU A 67 4.35 17.05 -3.35
CA LEU A 67 4.91 15.70 -3.37
C LEU A 67 5.34 15.34 -1.95
N LEU A 68 4.78 14.28 -1.39
CA LEU A 68 5.18 13.67 -0.13
C LEU A 68 5.72 12.26 -0.42
N SER A 69 6.88 11.95 0.11
CA SER A 69 7.43 10.59 0.05
C SER A 69 7.88 10.15 1.44
N GLU A 70 7.86 8.84 1.69
CA GLU A 70 8.44 8.25 2.89
C GLU A 70 9.84 8.80 3.16
N GLU A 71 10.71 8.84 2.14
CA GLU A 71 12.10 9.24 2.26
C GLU A 71 12.31 10.73 2.53
N THR A 72 11.31 11.57 2.23
CA THR A 72 11.38 13.03 2.46
C THR A 72 10.45 13.51 3.57
N ALA A 73 9.66 12.62 4.13
CA ALA A 73 8.62 12.96 5.10
C ALA A 73 9.17 13.67 6.35
N LYS A 74 10.32 13.23 6.86
CA LYS A 74 10.95 13.83 8.05
C LYS A 74 11.32 15.31 7.88
N GLU A 75 11.62 15.72 6.65
CA GLU A 75 11.98 17.11 6.33
C GLU A 75 10.75 17.97 6.02
N GLN A 76 9.67 17.36 5.55
CA GLN A 76 8.48 18.06 5.05
C GLN A 76 7.37 18.18 6.09
N LEU A 77 7.25 17.21 6.99
CA LEU A 77 6.14 17.14 7.93
C LEU A 77 6.43 17.88 9.23
N THR A 78 5.43 18.59 9.72
CA THR A 78 5.38 19.12 11.07
C THR A 78 4.24 18.42 11.80
N GLU A 79 4.51 17.88 12.98
CA GLU A 79 3.54 17.14 13.77
C GLU A 79 2.24 17.95 13.99
N GLY A 80 1.10 17.33 13.72
CA GLY A 80 -0.21 17.93 13.84
C GLY A 80 -0.60 18.93 12.75
N GLN A 81 0.24 19.14 11.72
CA GLN A 81 -0.04 20.10 10.66
C GLN A 81 -0.13 19.39 9.31
N PRO A 82 -1.29 19.43 8.62
CA PRO A 82 -1.39 18.92 7.25
C PRO A 82 -0.54 19.79 6.30
N LEU A 83 -0.04 19.20 5.23
CA LEU A 83 0.60 19.92 4.15
C LEU A 83 -0.44 20.84 3.47
N PRO A 84 -0.10 22.08 3.15
CA PRO A 84 -1.00 23.04 2.52
C PRO A 84 -1.12 22.76 0.99
N ALA A 85 -1.81 21.66 0.64
CA ALA A 85 -1.96 21.22 -0.73
C ALA A 85 -3.39 20.77 -1.01
N GLU A 86 -4.02 21.25 -2.10
CA GLU A 86 -5.26 20.70 -2.62
C GLU A 86 -5.03 19.33 -3.25
N TRP A 87 -3.94 19.19 -4.01
CA TRP A 87 -3.52 17.98 -4.66
C TRP A 87 -2.19 17.51 -4.08
N LEU A 88 -2.16 16.30 -3.56
CA LEU A 88 -0.98 15.71 -2.93
C LEU A 88 -0.65 14.37 -3.57
N TRP A 89 0.53 14.26 -4.19
CA TRP A 89 1.11 12.97 -4.51
C TRP A 89 1.77 12.37 -3.27
N ILE A 90 1.45 11.12 -2.98
CA ILE A 90 2.04 10.35 -1.87
C ILE A 90 2.77 9.16 -2.47
N LEU A 91 4.04 9.00 -2.13
CA LEU A 91 4.94 7.98 -2.66
C LEU A 91 5.52 7.11 -1.53
N ASP A 92 5.39 5.80 -1.69
CA ASP A 92 6.25 4.81 -1.05
C ASP A 92 7.16 4.22 -2.14
N PRO A 93 8.46 4.49 -2.10
CA PRO A 93 9.37 4.01 -3.14
C PRO A 93 9.64 2.51 -3.05
N LEU A 94 9.45 1.89 -1.88
CA LEU A 94 9.67 0.47 -1.66
C LEU A 94 8.92 -0.07 -0.43
N ASP A 95 7.60 -0.25 -0.54
CA ASP A 95 6.82 -0.97 0.48
C ASP A 95 7.31 -2.43 0.59
N GLY A 96 7.73 -2.80 1.78
CA GLY A 96 8.30 -4.12 2.04
C GLY A 96 9.82 -4.18 1.87
N THR A 97 10.58 -3.16 2.30
CA THR A 97 12.05 -3.13 2.25
C THR A 97 12.68 -4.39 2.87
N LYS A 98 12.11 -4.93 3.95
CA LYS A 98 12.57 -6.21 4.55
C LYS A 98 12.40 -7.38 3.60
N ASP A 99 11.27 -7.48 2.91
CA ASP A 99 11.00 -8.53 1.92
C ASP A 99 11.93 -8.39 0.70
N PHE A 100 12.20 -7.15 0.28
CA PHE A 100 13.19 -6.85 -0.76
C PHE A 100 14.59 -7.34 -0.36
N LEU A 101 15.07 -6.99 0.82
CA LEU A 101 16.39 -7.39 1.33
C LEU A 101 16.52 -8.90 1.53
N GLN A 102 15.42 -9.59 1.86
CA GLN A 102 15.36 -11.05 2.00
C GLN A 102 15.19 -11.78 0.66
N GLY A 103 14.94 -11.08 -0.43
CA GLY A 103 14.77 -11.66 -1.76
C GLY A 103 13.46 -12.47 -1.91
N THR A 104 12.41 -12.13 -1.18
CA THR A 104 11.12 -12.84 -1.29
C THR A 104 10.35 -12.50 -2.56
N GLY A 105 10.65 -11.35 -3.17
CA GLY A 105 9.94 -10.80 -4.32
C GLY A 105 8.59 -10.16 -3.99
N GLU A 106 8.20 -10.11 -2.71
CA GLU A 106 6.90 -9.60 -2.26
C GLU A 106 7.00 -8.15 -1.76
N TYR A 107 7.49 -7.27 -2.61
CA TYR A 107 7.61 -5.84 -2.38
C TYR A 107 6.91 -5.05 -3.49
N ALA A 108 6.61 -3.78 -3.23
CA ALA A 108 5.86 -2.93 -4.15
C ALA A 108 6.40 -1.49 -4.18
N VAL A 109 5.98 -0.73 -5.20
CA VAL A 109 6.07 0.73 -5.23
C VAL A 109 4.66 1.28 -5.21
N HIS A 110 4.39 2.24 -4.34
CA HIS A 110 3.09 2.89 -4.22
C HIS A 110 3.17 4.35 -4.65
N LEU A 111 2.28 4.77 -5.53
CA LEU A 111 2.11 6.17 -5.89
C LEU A 111 0.62 6.51 -5.91
N ALA A 112 0.18 7.44 -5.07
CA ALA A 112 -1.20 7.88 -4.99
C ALA A 112 -1.33 9.38 -5.24
N LEU A 113 -2.40 9.79 -5.91
CA LEU A 113 -2.86 11.18 -5.92
C LEU A 113 -4.04 11.31 -4.96
N VAL A 114 -3.91 12.23 -4.01
CA VAL A 114 -4.90 12.54 -3.00
C VAL A 114 -5.47 13.92 -3.23
N ARG A 115 -6.80 14.06 -3.11
CA ARG A 115 -7.52 15.33 -3.10
C ARG A 115 -8.56 15.30 -1.99
N ASP A 116 -8.72 16.42 -1.29
CA ASP A 116 -9.70 16.55 -0.19
C ASP A 116 -9.58 15.40 0.83
N LYS A 117 -8.34 15.04 1.19
CA LYS A 117 -7.99 13.94 2.11
C LYS A 117 -8.40 12.53 1.65
N ARG A 118 -8.80 12.35 0.38
CA ARG A 118 -9.18 11.04 -0.18
C ARG A 118 -8.34 10.70 -1.41
N PRO A 119 -7.96 9.45 -1.60
CA PRO A 119 -7.21 9.06 -2.78
C PRO A 119 -8.13 9.04 -4.00
N VAL A 120 -7.65 9.58 -5.11
CA VAL A 120 -8.37 9.64 -6.39
C VAL A 120 -7.71 8.81 -7.48
N ILE A 121 -6.38 8.65 -7.43
CA ILE A 121 -5.62 7.77 -8.31
C ILE A 121 -4.67 6.94 -7.44
N GLY A 122 -4.55 5.66 -7.76
CA GLY A 122 -3.56 4.77 -7.17
C GLY A 122 -2.80 4.01 -8.24
N VAL A 123 -1.51 3.85 -8.00
CA VAL A 123 -0.61 3.03 -8.79
C VAL A 123 0.17 2.13 -7.83
N VAL A 124 0.04 0.84 -8.00
CA VAL A 124 0.76 -0.19 -7.24
C VAL A 124 1.54 -1.03 -8.23
N LEU A 125 2.86 -0.88 -8.21
CA LEU A 125 3.77 -1.66 -9.04
C LEU A 125 4.30 -2.84 -8.22
N LEU A 126 4.20 -4.05 -8.78
CA LEU A 126 4.81 -5.26 -8.24
C LEU A 126 5.95 -5.68 -9.18
N PRO A 127 7.19 -5.27 -8.90
CA PRO A 127 8.30 -5.45 -9.84
C PRO A 127 8.53 -6.91 -10.23
N GLU A 128 8.57 -7.84 -9.27
CA GLU A 128 8.88 -9.25 -9.55
C GLU A 128 7.72 -10.01 -10.21
N ALA A 129 6.48 -9.53 -10.05
CA ALA A 129 5.30 -10.12 -10.67
C ALA A 129 5.04 -9.60 -12.10
N ASP A 130 5.78 -8.58 -12.58
CA ASP A 130 5.50 -7.84 -13.82
C ASP A 130 4.07 -7.26 -13.87
N GLU A 131 3.57 -6.76 -12.75
CA GLU A 131 2.23 -6.20 -12.62
C GLU A 131 2.27 -4.72 -12.25
N LEU A 132 1.50 -3.92 -12.98
CA LEU A 132 1.24 -2.53 -12.68
C LEU A 132 -0.27 -2.34 -12.49
N TRP A 133 -0.71 -2.31 -11.26
CA TRP A 133 -2.10 -2.06 -10.90
C TRP A 133 -2.38 -0.56 -10.91
N ILE A 134 -3.37 -0.13 -11.66
CA ILE A 134 -3.79 1.26 -11.77
C ILE A 134 -5.27 1.34 -11.42
N GLY A 135 -5.62 2.28 -10.54
CA GLY A 135 -7.00 2.58 -10.17
C GLY A 135 -7.27 4.07 -10.27
N ILE A 136 -8.39 4.43 -10.88
CA ILE A 136 -8.94 5.79 -10.91
C ILE A 136 -10.32 5.71 -10.27
N VAL A 137 -10.46 6.28 -9.08
CA VAL A 137 -11.70 6.19 -8.29
C VAL A 137 -12.86 6.78 -9.06
N GLY A 138 -13.91 5.98 -9.25
CA GLY A 138 -15.06 6.34 -10.06
C GLY A 138 -14.96 5.97 -11.56
N GLU A 139 -13.77 5.57 -12.05
CA GLU A 139 -13.59 5.17 -13.46
C GLU A 139 -13.25 3.67 -13.60
N GLY A 140 -12.57 3.07 -12.61
CA GLY A 140 -12.23 1.66 -12.60
C GLY A 140 -10.78 1.36 -12.31
N ALA A 141 -10.45 0.06 -12.26
CA ALA A 141 -9.10 -0.44 -12.03
C ALA A 141 -8.74 -1.57 -13.01
N TRP A 142 -7.45 -1.69 -13.30
CA TRP A 142 -6.89 -2.74 -14.15
C TRP A 142 -5.46 -3.05 -13.76
N CYS A 143 -4.99 -4.23 -14.13
CA CYS A 143 -3.57 -4.57 -14.14
C CYS A 143 -3.02 -4.37 -15.56
N GLU A 144 -1.83 -3.81 -15.68
CA GLU A 144 -1.13 -3.64 -16.95
C GLU A 144 0.25 -4.30 -16.86
N ASP A 145 0.64 -5.04 -17.88
CA ASP A 145 1.97 -5.61 -17.99
C ASP A 145 2.97 -4.64 -18.68
N ARG A 146 4.23 -5.08 -18.83
CA ARG A 146 5.27 -4.27 -19.50
C ARG A 146 4.97 -3.98 -20.97
N GLN A 147 4.22 -4.84 -21.64
CA GLN A 147 3.83 -4.70 -23.04
C GLN A 147 2.66 -3.71 -23.20
N GLY A 148 1.98 -3.37 -22.10
CA GLY A 148 0.81 -2.50 -22.08
C GLY A 148 -0.51 -3.24 -22.26
N GLU A 149 -0.47 -4.58 -22.17
CA GLU A 149 -1.68 -5.40 -22.18
C GLU A 149 -2.40 -5.26 -20.82
N ARG A 150 -3.71 -4.99 -20.91
CA ARG A 150 -4.54 -4.77 -19.72
C ARG A 150 -5.37 -5.98 -19.37
N SER A 151 -5.33 -6.35 -18.11
CA SER A 151 -6.16 -7.38 -17.51
C SER A 151 -7.14 -6.77 -16.51
N PRO A 152 -8.41 -7.18 -16.52
CA PRO A 152 -9.41 -6.70 -15.57
C PRO A 152 -9.17 -7.27 -14.17
N VAL A 153 -9.66 -6.55 -13.15
CA VAL A 153 -9.79 -7.09 -11.79
C VAL A 153 -10.72 -8.29 -11.78
N ARG A 154 -10.40 -9.30 -10.97
CA ARG A 154 -11.19 -10.52 -10.80
C ARG A 154 -11.31 -10.88 -9.33
N PHE A 155 -12.24 -10.27 -8.61
CA PHE A 155 -12.55 -10.67 -7.25
C PHE A 155 -13.05 -12.11 -7.21
N SER A 156 -12.83 -12.78 -6.09
CA SER A 156 -13.39 -14.12 -5.85
C SER A 156 -14.92 -14.05 -5.72
N ASP A 157 -15.58 -15.21 -5.84
CA ASP A 157 -17.03 -15.31 -5.68
C ASP A 157 -17.44 -15.65 -4.24
N ARG A 158 -16.50 -15.79 -3.30
CA ARG A 158 -16.81 -16.07 -1.89
C ARG A 158 -17.56 -14.90 -1.27
N THR A 159 -18.64 -15.21 -0.55
CA THR A 159 -19.53 -14.22 0.11
C THR A 159 -19.70 -14.47 1.60
N GLU A 160 -19.65 -15.76 1.99
CA GLU A 160 -19.80 -16.14 3.39
C GLU A 160 -18.48 -15.90 4.14
N VAL A 161 -18.53 -15.27 5.31
CA VAL A 161 -17.31 -14.93 6.08
C VAL A 161 -16.49 -16.17 6.40
N SER A 162 -17.14 -17.31 6.67
CA SER A 162 -16.46 -18.60 6.93
C SER A 162 -15.68 -19.15 5.75
N ASP A 163 -15.90 -18.65 4.53
CA ASP A 163 -15.23 -19.12 3.33
C ASP A 163 -14.13 -18.14 2.85
N LEU A 164 -14.13 -16.93 3.43
CA LEU A 164 -13.18 -15.89 3.02
C LEU A 164 -11.74 -16.25 3.40
N ILE A 165 -10.83 -15.93 2.51
CA ILE A 165 -9.38 -16.12 2.69
C ILE A 165 -8.72 -14.80 3.05
N LEU A 166 -8.15 -14.73 4.25
CA LEU A 166 -7.38 -13.60 4.71
C LEU A 166 -5.99 -13.57 4.05
N VAL A 167 -5.55 -12.40 3.58
CA VAL A 167 -4.12 -12.15 3.43
C VAL A 167 -3.62 -11.38 4.65
N ALA A 168 -2.57 -11.86 5.29
CA ALA A 168 -2.01 -11.28 6.50
C ALA A 168 -0.53 -10.94 6.33
N SER A 169 -0.03 -10.01 7.14
CA SER A 169 1.40 -9.70 7.18
C SER A 169 2.20 -10.92 7.64
N ARG A 170 3.37 -11.16 7.02
CA ARG A 170 4.30 -12.20 7.42
C ARG A 170 4.99 -11.87 8.74
N SER A 171 5.36 -10.62 8.95
CA SER A 171 6.23 -10.18 10.03
C SER A 171 5.55 -9.36 11.14
N HIS A 172 4.39 -8.75 10.87
CA HIS A 172 3.70 -7.88 11.83
C HIS A 172 2.44 -8.59 12.37
N ARG A 173 2.63 -9.48 13.36
CA ARG A 173 1.55 -10.20 14.04
C ARG A 173 1.77 -10.11 15.55
N ASP A 174 1.02 -9.25 16.21
CA ASP A 174 0.94 -9.27 17.67
C ASP A 174 -0.19 -10.24 18.14
N ASP A 175 -0.22 -10.54 19.42
CA ASP A 175 -1.20 -11.46 20.01
C ASP A 175 -2.65 -10.99 19.80
N ARG A 176 -2.89 -9.68 19.72
CA ARG A 176 -4.23 -9.11 19.50
C ARG A 176 -4.70 -9.41 18.08
N LEU A 177 -3.83 -9.24 17.08
CA LEU A 177 -4.16 -9.57 15.69
C LEU A 177 -4.43 -11.06 15.52
N VAL A 178 -3.68 -11.94 16.19
CA VAL A 178 -3.93 -13.39 16.16
C VAL A 178 -5.31 -13.70 16.72
N LYS A 179 -5.64 -13.17 17.91
CA LYS A 179 -6.97 -13.35 18.53
C LYS A 179 -8.10 -12.80 17.68
N LEU A 180 -7.89 -11.63 17.03
CA LEU A 180 -8.86 -11.04 16.11
C LEU A 180 -9.11 -11.95 14.91
N ILE A 181 -8.05 -12.45 14.28
CA ILE A 181 -8.17 -13.37 13.13
C ILE A 181 -8.95 -14.64 13.54
N ASP A 182 -8.65 -15.20 14.68
CA ASP A 182 -9.37 -16.38 15.20
C ASP A 182 -10.86 -16.06 15.45
N ALA A 183 -11.16 -14.91 16.04
CA ALA A 183 -12.52 -14.47 16.31
C ALA A 183 -13.35 -14.19 15.03
N LEU A 184 -12.71 -13.79 13.94
CA LEU A 184 -13.39 -13.59 12.66
C LEU A 184 -13.90 -14.90 12.05
N ASN A 185 -13.30 -16.05 12.40
CA ASN A 185 -13.68 -17.39 11.95
C ASN A 185 -13.74 -17.50 10.41
N LEU A 186 -12.59 -17.24 9.79
CA LEU A 186 -12.43 -17.21 8.33
C LEU A 186 -12.09 -18.59 7.75
N GLY A 187 -12.27 -18.79 6.45
CA GLY A 187 -12.00 -20.04 5.74
C GLY A 187 -10.52 -20.40 5.62
N GLY A 188 -9.63 -19.41 5.75
CA GLY A 188 -8.20 -19.65 5.72
C GLY A 188 -7.37 -18.38 5.69
N SER A 189 -6.05 -18.53 5.65
CA SER A 189 -5.15 -17.38 5.56
C SER A 189 -3.91 -17.66 4.73
N LYS A 190 -3.37 -16.60 4.07
CA LYS A 190 -2.12 -16.57 3.32
C LYS A 190 -1.23 -15.48 3.89
N ALA A 191 0.06 -15.75 4.08
CA ALA A 191 1.02 -14.75 4.56
C ALA A 191 1.78 -14.15 3.38
N VAL A 192 1.79 -12.81 3.29
CA VAL A 192 2.40 -12.06 2.19
C VAL A 192 3.10 -10.81 2.76
N GLY A 193 4.11 -10.31 2.04
CA GLY A 193 4.91 -9.13 2.40
C GLY A 193 4.13 -7.81 2.31
N SER A 194 4.49 -6.93 1.43
CA SER A 194 4.00 -5.54 1.28
C SER A 194 2.47 -5.38 1.30
N VAL A 195 1.97 -4.17 1.60
CA VAL A 195 0.53 -3.87 1.54
C VAL A 195 0.02 -3.91 0.11
N GLY A 196 0.79 -3.36 -0.84
CA GLY A 196 0.44 -3.41 -2.25
C GLY A 196 0.31 -4.83 -2.78
N PHE A 197 1.24 -5.71 -2.39
CA PHE A 197 1.16 -7.12 -2.79
C PHE A 197 -0.07 -7.82 -2.19
N LYS A 198 -0.42 -7.53 -0.91
CA LYS A 198 -1.63 -8.05 -0.27
C LYS A 198 -2.90 -7.64 -1.03
N VAL A 199 -3.03 -6.34 -1.35
CA VAL A 199 -4.18 -5.84 -2.11
C VAL A 199 -4.23 -6.46 -3.51
N ALA A 200 -3.10 -6.65 -4.18
CA ALA A 200 -3.06 -7.34 -5.47
C ALA A 200 -3.58 -8.78 -5.40
N THR A 201 -3.33 -9.52 -4.30
CA THR A 201 -3.92 -10.88 -4.14
C THR A 201 -5.44 -10.83 -4.02
N ILE A 202 -6.02 -9.76 -3.45
CA ILE A 202 -7.47 -9.54 -3.42
C ILE A 202 -7.98 -9.24 -4.83
N LEU A 203 -7.31 -8.34 -5.55
CA LEU A 203 -7.69 -7.95 -6.92
C LEU A 203 -7.63 -9.11 -7.93
N ARG A 204 -6.78 -10.12 -7.65
CA ARG A 204 -6.67 -11.37 -8.44
C ARG A 204 -7.65 -12.46 -7.99
N GLY A 205 -8.42 -12.24 -6.90
CA GLY A 205 -9.34 -13.23 -6.32
C GLY A 205 -8.67 -14.40 -5.62
N GLU A 206 -7.37 -14.32 -5.35
CA GLU A 206 -6.63 -15.33 -4.59
C GLU A 206 -7.00 -15.28 -3.11
N THR A 207 -7.21 -14.08 -2.59
CA THR A 207 -7.65 -13.80 -1.22
C THR A 207 -8.83 -12.83 -1.25
N ASP A 208 -9.46 -12.57 -0.11
CA ASP A 208 -10.70 -11.78 -0.04
C ASP A 208 -10.60 -10.55 0.83
N LEU A 209 -9.73 -10.60 1.83
CA LEU A 209 -9.57 -9.50 2.77
C LEU A 209 -8.14 -9.42 3.32
N TYR A 210 -7.77 -8.20 3.72
CA TYR A 210 -6.61 -7.88 4.53
C TYR A 210 -7.06 -7.19 5.81
N VAL A 211 -6.44 -7.52 6.95
CA VAL A 211 -6.67 -6.86 8.24
C VAL A 211 -5.35 -6.32 8.76
N SER A 212 -5.32 -5.03 9.10
CA SER A 212 -4.23 -4.39 9.83
C SER A 212 -4.75 -3.97 11.21
N LEU A 213 -4.05 -4.38 12.26
CA LEU A 213 -4.32 -3.98 13.63
C LEU A 213 -3.06 -3.36 14.21
N SER A 214 -3.11 -2.07 14.48
CA SER A 214 -1.90 -1.36 14.90
C SER A 214 -2.21 -0.11 15.73
N GLY A 215 -1.19 0.33 16.46
CA GLY A 215 -1.19 1.53 17.27
C GLY A 215 -0.01 2.42 16.91
N LYS A 216 0.99 2.51 17.79
CA LYS A 216 2.17 3.38 17.57
C LYS A 216 3.02 3.02 16.35
N SER A 217 3.07 1.75 15.99
CA SER A 217 3.74 1.23 14.78
C SER A 217 2.78 1.08 13.61
N ALA A 218 1.77 1.95 13.52
CA ALA A 218 0.78 1.92 12.46
C ALA A 218 1.43 2.15 11.10
N PRO A 219 0.86 1.54 10.03
CA PRO A 219 1.22 1.92 8.67
C PRO A 219 0.96 3.40 8.44
N LYS A 220 1.66 3.96 7.46
CA LYS A 220 1.61 5.38 7.16
C LYS A 220 0.74 5.66 5.94
N ASP A 221 0.53 6.94 5.65
CA ASP A 221 -0.21 7.39 4.47
C ASP A 221 0.32 6.78 3.18
N TRP A 222 1.64 6.66 3.04
CA TRP A 222 2.26 6.14 1.83
C TRP A 222 2.11 4.62 1.67
N ASP A 223 2.01 3.86 2.77
CA ASP A 223 1.70 2.42 2.71
C ASP A 223 0.28 2.16 2.17
N MET A 224 -0.67 3.06 2.46
CA MET A 224 -2.10 2.80 2.33
C MET A 224 -2.79 3.50 1.15
N ALA A 225 -2.38 4.73 0.80
CA ALA A 225 -3.13 5.57 -0.15
C ALA A 225 -3.28 4.94 -1.54
N ALA A 226 -2.22 4.37 -2.11
CA ALA A 226 -2.27 3.76 -3.43
C ALA A 226 -3.03 2.42 -3.43
N PRO A 227 -2.77 1.49 -2.50
CA PRO A 227 -3.57 0.28 -2.36
C PRO A 227 -5.06 0.53 -2.15
N GLU A 228 -5.42 1.53 -1.31
CA GLU A 228 -6.83 1.92 -1.14
C GLU A 228 -7.44 2.43 -2.45
N ALA A 229 -6.78 3.36 -3.14
CA ALA A 229 -7.28 3.91 -4.40
C ALA A 229 -7.58 2.82 -5.44
N VAL A 230 -6.64 1.87 -5.63
CA VAL A 230 -6.80 0.78 -6.59
C VAL A 230 -7.95 -0.14 -6.18
N LEU A 231 -8.06 -0.48 -4.89
CA LEU A 231 -9.12 -1.34 -4.39
C LEU A 231 -10.49 -0.69 -4.51
N LEU A 232 -10.63 0.60 -4.15
CA LEU A 232 -11.87 1.36 -4.30
C LEU A 232 -12.27 1.49 -5.78
N ALA A 233 -11.34 1.79 -6.65
CA ALA A 233 -11.57 1.88 -8.09
C ALA A 233 -12.06 0.55 -8.69
N ALA A 234 -11.64 -0.58 -8.10
CA ALA A 234 -12.08 -1.92 -8.47
C ALA A 234 -13.49 -2.29 -7.94
N GLY A 235 -14.08 -1.46 -7.07
CA GLY A 235 -15.36 -1.74 -6.40
C GLY A 235 -15.21 -2.46 -5.06
N GLY A 236 -13.98 -2.64 -4.56
CA GLY A 236 -13.71 -3.13 -3.22
C GLY A 236 -13.88 -2.04 -2.14
N ARG A 237 -13.51 -2.36 -0.91
CA ARG A 237 -13.62 -1.47 0.25
C ARG A 237 -12.34 -1.50 1.08
N PHE A 238 -11.95 -0.34 1.61
CA PHE A 238 -10.87 -0.23 2.58
C PHE A 238 -11.26 0.82 3.62
N THR A 239 -11.56 0.39 4.85
CA THR A 239 -12.07 1.25 5.91
C THR A 239 -11.48 0.85 7.26
N HIS A 240 -11.70 1.68 8.27
CA HIS A 240 -11.65 1.22 9.64
C HIS A 240 -12.74 0.17 9.89
N ALA A 241 -12.58 -0.66 10.93
CA ALA A 241 -13.58 -1.68 11.28
C ALA A 241 -14.95 -1.07 11.62
N ASN A 242 -14.98 0.17 12.14
CA ASN A 242 -16.22 0.94 12.37
C ASN A 242 -16.84 1.54 11.10
N GLN A 243 -16.37 1.16 9.93
CA GLN A 243 -16.77 1.62 8.59
C GLN A 243 -16.39 3.06 8.25
N ALA A 244 -15.60 3.76 9.09
CA ALA A 244 -15.07 5.07 8.73
C ALA A 244 -14.02 4.95 7.61
N ASP A 245 -14.04 5.86 6.67
CA ASP A 245 -13.06 5.94 5.61
C ASP A 245 -11.68 6.33 6.15
N LEU A 246 -10.61 5.84 5.53
CA LEU A 246 -9.26 6.35 5.78
C LEU A 246 -9.16 7.80 5.29
N THR A 247 -8.38 8.60 5.97
CA THR A 247 -8.15 10.00 5.59
C THR A 247 -6.65 10.30 5.60
N TYR A 248 -6.20 11.02 4.59
CA TYR A 248 -4.79 11.33 4.33
C TYR A 248 -4.50 12.81 4.55
N ASN A 249 -3.22 13.15 4.74
CA ASN A 249 -2.80 14.53 4.98
C ASN A 249 -3.60 15.20 6.12
N THR A 250 -3.66 14.53 7.26
CA THR A 250 -4.41 15.04 8.44
C THR A 250 -3.52 15.77 9.44
N GLY A 251 -2.20 15.77 9.23
CA GLY A 251 -1.19 16.23 10.19
C GLY A 251 -0.62 15.08 11.04
N ASP A 252 -1.23 13.91 11.00
CA ASP A 252 -0.67 12.64 11.46
C ASP A 252 -0.72 11.67 10.29
N VAL A 253 0.43 11.17 9.86
CA VAL A 253 0.52 10.23 8.72
C VAL A 253 0.22 8.79 9.11
N ARG A 254 0.01 8.51 10.39
CA ARG A 254 -0.27 7.14 10.86
C ARG A 254 -1.72 6.75 10.60
N GLN A 255 -1.91 5.65 9.93
CA GLN A 255 -3.20 5.00 9.72
C GLN A 255 -3.40 3.96 10.83
N ALA A 256 -3.61 4.46 12.07
CA ALA A 256 -3.76 3.61 13.25
C ALA A 256 -5.18 3.05 13.36
N GLY A 257 -5.33 1.95 14.10
CA GLY A 257 -6.61 1.33 14.39
C GLY A 257 -6.72 -0.09 13.84
N CYS A 258 -7.95 -0.54 13.67
CA CYS A 258 -8.29 -1.78 12.99
C CYS A 258 -8.78 -1.46 11.59
N LEU A 259 -7.95 -1.73 10.60
CA LEU A 259 -8.23 -1.44 9.19
C LEU A 259 -8.58 -2.74 8.46
N ILE A 260 -9.58 -2.69 7.60
CA ILE A 260 -10.06 -3.83 6.81
C ILE A 260 -10.13 -3.43 5.33
N ALA A 261 -9.34 -4.09 4.50
CA ALA A 261 -9.50 -4.06 3.04
C ALA A 261 -10.20 -5.34 2.60
N SER A 262 -11.15 -5.27 1.66
CA SER A 262 -11.82 -6.45 1.11
C SER A 262 -12.37 -6.23 -0.29
N HIS A 263 -12.78 -7.31 -0.96
CA HIS A 263 -13.51 -7.27 -2.22
C HIS A 263 -14.95 -6.69 -2.11
N GLY A 264 -15.39 -6.31 -0.89
CA GLY A 264 -16.64 -5.58 -0.65
C GLY A 264 -17.85 -6.43 -0.25
N LYS A 265 -17.95 -7.70 -0.68
CA LYS A 265 -19.17 -8.52 -0.52
C LYS A 265 -19.60 -8.76 0.94
N ALA A 266 -18.67 -8.95 1.86
CA ALA A 266 -18.94 -9.14 3.29
C ALA A 266 -18.33 -8.04 4.17
N HIS A 267 -17.98 -6.89 3.60
CA HIS A 267 -17.17 -5.88 4.29
C HIS A 267 -17.83 -5.34 5.56
N ALA A 268 -19.11 -5.00 5.51
CA ALA A 268 -19.82 -4.49 6.69
C ALA A 268 -19.87 -5.52 7.82
N GLU A 269 -20.15 -6.78 7.51
CA GLU A 269 -20.17 -7.87 8.50
C GLU A 269 -18.78 -8.10 9.11
N LEU A 270 -17.71 -8.03 8.29
CA LEU A 270 -16.35 -8.12 8.78
C LEU A 270 -16.03 -6.99 9.77
N GLY A 271 -16.44 -5.75 9.47
CA GLY A 271 -16.28 -4.61 10.38
C GLY A 271 -17.03 -4.79 11.70
N GLU A 272 -18.27 -5.24 11.65
CA GLU A 272 -19.08 -5.52 12.85
C GLU A 272 -18.45 -6.62 13.73
N ARG A 273 -18.01 -7.73 13.10
CA ARG A 273 -17.33 -8.82 13.80
C ARG A 273 -16.02 -8.36 14.42
N ALA A 274 -15.21 -7.60 13.68
CA ALA A 274 -13.93 -7.08 14.17
C ALA A 274 -14.13 -6.09 15.33
N THR A 275 -15.08 -5.18 15.23
CA THR A 275 -15.40 -4.21 16.30
C THR A 275 -15.83 -4.95 17.57
N ARG A 276 -16.71 -5.95 17.46
CA ARG A 276 -17.16 -6.77 18.59
C ARG A 276 -16.00 -7.55 19.22
N ALA A 277 -15.19 -8.22 18.40
CA ALA A 277 -14.05 -8.97 18.89
C ALA A 277 -13.02 -8.06 19.57
N MET A 278 -12.72 -6.87 19.02
CA MET A 278 -11.79 -5.95 19.64
C MET A 278 -12.27 -5.42 20.98
N ALA A 279 -13.58 -5.19 21.16
CA ALA A 279 -14.14 -4.80 22.47
C ALA A 279 -13.86 -5.84 23.58
N GLU A 280 -13.71 -7.12 23.23
CA GLU A 280 -13.36 -8.18 24.17
C GLU A 280 -11.84 -8.38 24.30
N ILE A 281 -11.09 -8.27 23.19
CA ILE A 281 -9.63 -8.51 23.14
C ILE A 281 -8.86 -7.36 23.80
N ASP A 282 -9.22 -6.13 23.52
CA ASP A 282 -8.58 -4.92 24.03
C ASP A 282 -9.63 -3.80 24.22
N PRO A 283 -10.34 -3.78 25.37
CA PRO A 283 -11.45 -2.85 25.61
C PRO A 283 -11.08 -1.35 25.54
N GLY A 284 -9.79 -1.03 25.62
CA GLY A 284 -9.30 0.35 25.50
C GLY A 284 -8.88 0.74 24.07
N PHE A 285 -8.95 -0.20 23.12
CA PHE A 285 -8.56 0.04 21.74
C PHE A 285 -9.64 0.83 20.99
N GLN A 286 -9.25 1.94 20.39
CA GLN A 286 -10.14 2.69 19.50
C GLN A 286 -10.14 2.04 18.11
N VAL A 287 -11.27 1.57 17.70
CA VAL A 287 -11.53 0.89 16.41
C VAL A 287 -11.84 1.91 15.34
#